data_b0b81bceaf48b18c352e587a1db17a4d
#
_entry.id   b0b81bceaf48b18c352e587a1db17a4d
#
_cell.length_a   1.000
_cell.length_b   1.000
_cell.length_c   1.000
_cell.angle_alpha   90.00
_cell.angle_beta   90.00
_cell.angle_gamma   90.00
#
_symmetry.space_group_name_H-M   'P 1'
#
loop_
_entity.id
_entity.type
_entity.pdbx_description
1 polymer ?
#
loop_
_entity_poly.entity_id
_entity_poly.type
_entity_poly.pdbx_seq_one_letter_code
_entity_poly.pdbx_strand_id
1 'polypeptide(L)'
;MTKQRLSGWGRTAWTVADTVVPADENEVRTVVGSAGDRGVIARGLGRSYGAAAQNAGGQVLMMPGTAVGRPYSLDTSTGIVTAPAGMSLDDVLRDSVPRGWFVPVTPGTRFVTVGGAIASDIHGKNHHFDGSFGQHVLAMRVMLSSGDVVTLSPQENPGWFWATVGGMGLTGVILDAEFRMLPVESSRVRVETERLSGFDAVVAAMSTDGDDASYRYSVSWVDLVATGKSMGRGVLTRGDHATAAEAGGGDVLAYDPKVRVAAPPWVPNQLLNKLSIKAFNELWFRKAPARRHVGIESIPAFFHPLDGVRGWNTLYGTQGFIQYQFIVPLSQVEVLRKVIEAFAGQGVASFLAVLKRMGPANEAPMSFPTEGWTLTLDMAAGIKGLPELLARVDTMVLDAGGRHYLAKDSHVAPLAVRRGYPQFGEWLRARDEMDPARAWNSDLARRLGLLERG
;
A
#
# COMPACT_ATOMS: atom_id res chain seq x y z
N MET A 1 28.02 -8.74 -5.15
CA MET A 1 27.51 -7.71 -4.18
C MET A 1 27.99 -6.34 -4.59
N THR A 2 27.11 -5.34 -4.55
CA THR A 2 27.43 -3.95 -4.91
C THR A 2 26.89 -3.03 -3.82
N LYS A 3 27.72 -2.08 -3.34
CA LYS A 3 27.23 -1.07 -2.38
C LYS A 3 26.33 -0.06 -3.09
N GLN A 4 25.10 0.06 -2.61
CA GLN A 4 24.13 1.01 -3.15
C GLN A 4 23.52 1.88 -2.06
N ARG A 5 23.20 3.12 -2.44
CA ARG A 5 22.41 4.03 -1.62
C ARG A 5 20.93 3.83 -1.92
N LEU A 6 20.17 3.39 -0.93
CA LEU A 6 18.75 3.07 -1.05
C LEU A 6 17.89 4.02 -0.22
N SER A 7 16.66 4.25 -0.65
CA SER A 7 15.63 4.93 0.13
C SER A 7 14.29 4.22 -0.04
N GLY A 8 13.33 4.49 0.84
CA GLY A 8 11.91 4.26 0.59
C GLY A 8 11.36 5.24 -0.44
N TRP A 9 10.11 5.05 -0.84
CA TRP A 9 9.45 5.91 -1.82
C TRP A 9 9.31 7.36 -1.34
N GLY A 10 9.16 7.56 -0.01
CA GLY A 10 9.08 8.89 0.60
C GLY A 10 10.39 9.67 0.61
N ARG A 11 11.53 9.04 0.39
CA ARG A 11 12.87 9.65 0.33
C ARG A 11 13.27 10.39 1.61
N THR A 12 12.68 10.07 2.75
CA THR A 12 12.94 10.71 4.06
C THR A 12 14.21 10.21 4.74
N ALA A 13 14.62 8.98 4.43
CA ALA A 13 15.85 8.36 4.95
C ALA A 13 16.60 7.63 3.86
N TRP A 14 17.95 7.69 3.92
CA TRP A 14 18.84 7.05 2.97
C TRP A 14 19.79 6.11 3.69
N THR A 15 19.98 4.93 3.13
CA THR A 15 20.78 3.85 3.68
C THR A 15 21.79 3.37 2.66
N VAL A 16 23.00 3.03 3.09
CA VAL A 16 23.97 2.30 2.26
C VAL A 16 23.94 0.83 2.67
N ALA A 17 23.71 -0.04 1.71
CA ALA A 17 23.61 -1.48 1.90
C ALA A 17 24.38 -2.23 0.80
N ASP A 18 24.75 -3.47 1.08
CA ASP A 18 25.27 -4.39 0.08
C ASP A 18 24.10 -5.04 -0.66
N THR A 19 23.98 -4.75 -1.96
CA THR A 19 22.87 -5.24 -2.78
C THR A 19 23.29 -6.41 -3.65
N VAL A 20 22.38 -7.38 -3.80
CA VAL A 20 22.48 -8.52 -4.69
C VAL A 20 21.22 -8.63 -5.52
N VAL A 21 21.34 -8.78 -6.83
CA VAL A 21 20.25 -9.18 -7.73
C VAL A 21 20.44 -10.67 -7.99
N PRO A 22 19.71 -11.57 -7.32
CA PRO A 22 19.93 -13.00 -7.46
C PRO A 22 19.51 -13.50 -8.85
N ALA A 23 20.34 -14.36 -9.46
CA ALA A 23 20.06 -14.97 -10.74
C ALA A 23 19.11 -16.18 -10.62
N ASP A 24 19.12 -16.84 -9.45
CA ASP A 24 18.29 -18.02 -9.15
C ASP A 24 18.08 -18.21 -7.64
N GLU A 25 17.34 -19.26 -7.25
CA GLU A 25 17.08 -19.59 -5.86
C GLU A 25 18.34 -20.01 -5.09
N ASN A 26 19.36 -20.56 -5.74
CA ASN A 26 20.61 -20.95 -5.09
C ASN A 26 21.43 -19.72 -4.68
N GLU A 27 21.41 -18.67 -5.50
CA GLU A 27 22.04 -17.40 -5.13
C GLU A 27 21.30 -16.73 -3.97
N VAL A 28 19.95 -16.78 -3.93
CA VAL A 28 19.17 -16.35 -2.76
C VAL A 28 19.64 -17.09 -1.50
N ARG A 29 19.73 -18.43 -1.57
CA ARG A 29 20.18 -19.28 -0.44
C ARG A 29 21.60 -18.91 0.00
N THR A 30 22.49 -18.66 -0.93
CA THR A 30 23.90 -18.27 -0.65
C THR A 30 23.93 -16.94 0.11
N VAL A 31 23.13 -15.95 -0.31
CA VAL A 31 23.07 -14.64 0.35
C VAL A 31 22.47 -14.78 1.75
N VAL A 32 21.41 -15.55 1.91
CA VAL A 32 20.79 -15.83 3.22
C VAL A 32 21.77 -16.52 4.16
N GLY A 33 22.48 -17.55 3.71
CA GLY A 33 23.47 -18.27 4.51
C GLY A 33 24.71 -17.45 4.86
N SER A 34 24.96 -16.35 4.15
CA SER A 34 26.08 -15.42 4.40
C SER A 34 25.64 -14.15 5.15
N ALA A 35 24.40 -14.10 5.64
CA ALA A 35 23.89 -12.96 6.38
C ALA A 35 24.74 -12.71 7.65
N GLY A 36 25.36 -11.53 7.72
CA GLY A 36 26.09 -11.12 8.93
C GLY A 36 25.14 -10.56 10.01
N ASP A 37 25.68 -9.98 11.05
CA ASP A 37 24.94 -9.45 12.21
C ASP A 37 23.83 -8.44 11.85
N ARG A 38 23.99 -7.75 10.72
CA ARG A 38 22.96 -6.79 10.22
C ARG A 38 21.84 -7.48 9.45
N GLY A 39 21.99 -8.75 9.12
CA GLY A 39 21.00 -9.55 8.43
C GLY A 39 20.77 -9.15 6.98
N VAL A 40 19.67 -9.65 6.44
CA VAL A 40 19.24 -9.48 5.04
C VAL A 40 17.75 -9.14 4.97
N ILE A 41 17.36 -8.39 3.94
CA ILE A 41 15.95 -8.11 3.62
C ILE A 41 15.72 -8.23 2.11
N ALA A 42 14.58 -8.79 1.71
CA ALA A 42 14.14 -8.78 0.33
C ALA A 42 13.55 -7.39 -0.04
N ARG A 43 13.84 -6.92 -1.26
CA ARG A 43 13.35 -5.66 -1.79
C ARG A 43 12.80 -5.87 -3.21
N GLY A 44 11.54 -5.56 -3.41
CA GLY A 44 10.94 -5.42 -4.73
C GLY A 44 11.23 -4.02 -5.33
N LEU A 45 10.20 -3.35 -5.81
CA LEU A 45 10.35 -2.03 -6.47
C LEU A 45 10.50 -0.84 -5.50
N GLY A 46 10.67 -1.07 -4.21
CA GLY A 46 10.94 -0.03 -3.21
C GLY A 46 9.77 0.96 -3.03
N ARG A 47 8.53 0.47 -3.06
CA ARG A 47 7.32 1.32 -2.97
C ARG A 47 6.80 1.53 -1.56
N SER A 48 7.36 0.85 -0.55
CA SER A 48 7.16 1.26 0.85
C SER A 48 7.73 2.66 1.07
N TYR A 49 7.01 3.50 1.80
CA TYR A 49 7.39 4.93 1.93
C TYR A 49 8.55 5.14 2.87
N GLY A 50 8.63 4.36 3.95
CA GLY A 50 9.75 4.36 4.88
C GLY A 50 10.78 3.26 4.60
N ALA A 51 11.44 2.79 5.66
CA ALA A 51 12.63 1.95 5.62
C ALA A 51 12.36 0.44 5.65
N ALA A 52 11.16 -0.02 5.28
CA ALA A 52 10.76 -1.43 5.35
C ALA A 52 11.68 -2.39 4.56
N ALA A 53 12.17 -1.94 3.40
CA ALA A 53 13.06 -2.72 2.53
C ALA A 53 14.43 -2.02 2.38
N GLN A 54 14.96 -1.49 3.49
CA GLN A 54 16.29 -0.91 3.64
C GLN A 54 17.02 -1.65 4.77
N ASN A 55 18.34 -1.77 4.68
CA ASN A 55 19.15 -2.45 5.69
C ASN A 55 20.54 -1.81 5.77
N ALA A 56 20.71 -0.80 6.60
CA ALA A 56 21.95 -0.05 6.78
C ALA A 56 23.11 -0.96 7.20
N GLY A 57 24.15 -1.06 6.37
CA GLY A 57 25.32 -1.89 6.62
C GLY A 57 25.05 -3.41 6.55
N GLY A 58 23.86 -3.82 6.13
CA GLY A 58 23.50 -5.21 5.89
C GLY A 58 23.24 -5.49 4.41
N GLN A 59 22.65 -6.63 4.12
CA GLN A 59 22.39 -7.09 2.77
C GLN A 59 20.95 -6.79 2.35
N VAL A 60 20.77 -6.49 1.05
CA VAL A 60 19.46 -6.31 0.42
C VAL A 60 19.38 -7.17 -0.84
N LEU A 61 18.45 -8.13 -0.82
CA LEU A 61 18.12 -8.94 -2.00
C LEU A 61 17.17 -8.14 -2.89
N MET A 62 17.67 -7.63 -4.01
CA MET A 62 16.91 -6.93 -5.02
C MET A 62 16.19 -7.98 -5.88
N MET A 63 14.94 -8.31 -5.53
CA MET A 63 14.21 -9.40 -6.17
C MET A 63 13.96 -9.08 -7.66
N PRO A 64 14.48 -9.89 -8.59
CA PRO A 64 14.28 -9.69 -10.02
C PRO A 64 12.86 -10.07 -10.43
N GLY A 65 12.37 -9.50 -11.54
CA GLY A 65 10.99 -9.73 -12.01
C GLY A 65 10.66 -11.21 -12.26
N THR A 66 11.55 -11.97 -12.87
CA THR A 66 11.25 -13.34 -13.35
C THR A 66 12.31 -14.39 -13.10
N ALA A 67 13.48 -14.03 -12.59
CA ALA A 67 14.62 -14.96 -12.49
C ALA A 67 14.54 -15.91 -11.29
N VAL A 68 13.78 -15.53 -10.25
CA VAL A 68 13.66 -16.31 -9.01
C VAL A 68 12.20 -16.72 -8.82
N GLY A 69 11.97 -17.97 -8.43
CA GLY A 69 10.62 -18.55 -8.26
C GLY A 69 10.14 -19.28 -9.52
N ARG A 70 8.92 -19.83 -9.41
CA ARG A 70 8.27 -20.49 -10.54
C ARG A 70 7.93 -19.48 -11.63
N PRO A 71 7.99 -19.88 -12.92
CA PRO A 71 7.60 -19.01 -14.02
C PRO A 71 6.16 -18.51 -13.89
N TYR A 72 5.91 -17.31 -14.42
CA TYR A 72 4.55 -16.79 -14.50
C TYR A 72 3.65 -17.66 -15.36
N SER A 73 2.47 -17.94 -14.87
CA SER A 73 1.40 -18.58 -15.63
C SER A 73 0.04 -18.08 -15.17
N LEU A 74 -0.91 -18.00 -16.10
CA LEU A 74 -2.32 -17.72 -15.82
C LEU A 74 -3.16 -18.83 -16.43
N ASP A 75 -3.87 -19.57 -15.59
CA ASP A 75 -4.95 -20.47 -16.04
C ASP A 75 -6.22 -19.64 -16.27
N THR A 76 -6.57 -19.44 -17.52
CA THR A 76 -7.75 -18.65 -17.91
C THR A 76 -9.07 -19.35 -17.64
N SER A 77 -9.08 -20.64 -17.33
CA SER A 77 -10.30 -21.36 -16.98
C SER A 77 -10.70 -21.18 -15.52
N THR A 78 -9.71 -20.99 -14.64
CA THR A 78 -9.91 -20.86 -13.19
C THR A 78 -9.61 -19.47 -12.64
N GLY A 79 -8.85 -18.67 -13.40
CA GLY A 79 -8.33 -17.37 -12.95
C GLY A 79 -7.23 -17.50 -11.90
N ILE A 80 -6.55 -18.63 -11.82
CA ILE A 80 -5.41 -18.80 -10.92
C ILE A 80 -4.13 -18.35 -11.62
N VAL A 81 -3.38 -17.48 -10.96
CA VAL A 81 -2.06 -17.04 -11.38
C VAL A 81 -1.00 -17.66 -10.48
N THR A 82 0.05 -18.19 -11.08
CA THR A 82 1.35 -18.41 -10.43
C THR A 82 2.29 -17.30 -10.88
N ALA A 83 2.92 -16.59 -9.94
CA ALA A 83 3.84 -15.50 -10.30
C ALA A 83 5.08 -15.45 -9.41
N PRO A 84 6.28 -15.19 -9.98
CA PRO A 84 7.48 -14.88 -9.20
C PRO A 84 7.23 -13.69 -8.27
N ALA A 85 7.77 -13.74 -7.05
CA ALA A 85 7.57 -12.67 -6.06
C ALA A 85 8.12 -11.32 -6.51
N GLY A 86 9.16 -11.30 -7.36
CA GLY A 86 9.73 -10.09 -7.94
C GLY A 86 8.92 -9.48 -9.09
N MET A 87 7.97 -10.20 -9.69
CA MET A 87 7.14 -9.71 -10.78
C MET A 87 6.21 -8.58 -10.31
N SER A 88 6.10 -7.53 -11.10
CA SER A 88 5.23 -6.40 -10.74
C SER A 88 3.76 -6.68 -11.05
N LEU A 89 2.84 -6.03 -10.34
CA LEU A 89 1.43 -6.07 -10.71
C LEU A 89 1.17 -5.39 -12.07
N ASP A 90 2.05 -4.47 -12.52
CA ASP A 90 1.98 -3.92 -13.90
C ASP A 90 2.18 -5.03 -14.94
N ASP A 91 3.22 -5.88 -14.74
CA ASP A 91 3.49 -6.99 -15.66
C ASP A 91 2.35 -8.03 -15.64
N VAL A 92 1.84 -8.37 -14.45
CA VAL A 92 0.67 -9.26 -14.31
C VAL A 92 -0.54 -8.70 -15.05
N LEU A 93 -0.87 -7.42 -14.84
CA LEU A 93 -2.04 -6.77 -15.46
C LEU A 93 -1.92 -6.65 -16.98
N ARG A 94 -0.72 -6.45 -17.52
CA ARG A 94 -0.48 -6.39 -18.98
C ARG A 94 -0.77 -7.72 -19.66
N ASP A 95 -0.52 -8.84 -19.01
CA ASP A 95 -0.87 -10.15 -19.52
C ASP A 95 -2.34 -10.52 -19.24
N SER A 96 -2.80 -10.29 -18.03
CA SER A 96 -4.07 -10.84 -17.54
C SER A 96 -5.30 -10.07 -18.04
N VAL A 97 -5.25 -8.72 -18.08
CA VAL A 97 -6.43 -7.91 -18.47
C VAL A 97 -6.88 -8.20 -19.91
N PRO A 98 -5.98 -8.29 -20.93
CA PRO A 98 -6.39 -8.71 -22.27
C PRO A 98 -6.98 -10.12 -22.33
N ARG A 99 -6.77 -10.92 -21.31
CA ARG A 99 -7.29 -12.28 -21.19
C ARG A 99 -8.53 -12.39 -20.28
N GLY A 100 -9.12 -11.23 -19.90
CA GLY A 100 -10.36 -11.16 -19.10
C GLY A 100 -10.16 -11.31 -17.58
N TRP A 101 -8.95 -11.04 -17.06
CA TRP A 101 -8.65 -11.21 -15.64
C TRP A 101 -7.98 -9.97 -15.04
N PHE A 102 -8.43 -9.56 -13.87
CA PHE A 102 -7.88 -8.43 -13.11
C PHE A 102 -7.36 -8.90 -11.75
N VAL A 103 -6.34 -8.24 -11.20
CA VAL A 103 -5.86 -8.53 -9.83
C VAL A 103 -6.98 -8.25 -8.80
N PRO A 104 -7.17 -9.12 -7.81
CA PRO A 104 -8.29 -8.99 -6.87
C PRO A 104 -8.21 -7.72 -6.03
N VAL A 105 -6.98 -7.30 -5.71
CA VAL A 105 -6.69 -6.11 -4.92
C VAL A 105 -5.51 -5.37 -5.54
N THR A 106 -5.64 -4.06 -5.72
CA THR A 106 -4.55 -3.20 -6.19
C THR A 106 -4.47 -1.93 -5.36
N PRO A 107 -3.26 -1.49 -4.95
CA PRO A 107 -3.08 -0.19 -4.30
C PRO A 107 -3.13 0.94 -5.32
N GLY A 108 -2.87 2.18 -4.91
CA GLY A 108 -2.86 3.35 -5.81
C GLY A 108 -1.74 3.38 -6.86
N THR A 109 -0.92 2.34 -6.94
CA THR A 109 0.11 2.13 -7.97
C THR A 109 0.19 0.65 -8.35
N ARG A 110 0.36 0.34 -9.62
CA ARG A 110 0.59 -1.01 -10.13
C ARG A 110 2.07 -1.43 -10.06
N PHE A 111 2.96 -0.49 -9.74
CA PHE A 111 4.40 -0.72 -9.62
C PHE A 111 4.80 -1.24 -8.24
N VAL A 112 4.11 -2.26 -7.75
CA VAL A 112 4.47 -3.07 -6.58
C VAL A 112 4.70 -4.50 -7.04
N THR A 113 5.60 -5.24 -6.37
CA THR A 113 5.85 -6.65 -6.70
C THR A 113 4.86 -7.57 -5.98
N VAL A 114 4.63 -8.77 -6.51
CA VAL A 114 3.76 -9.78 -5.88
C VAL A 114 4.20 -10.07 -4.45
N GLY A 115 5.50 -10.34 -4.22
CA GLY A 115 6.02 -10.58 -2.86
C GLY A 115 5.88 -9.36 -1.95
N GLY A 116 6.06 -8.13 -2.49
CA GLY A 116 5.83 -6.90 -1.74
C GLY A 116 4.35 -6.67 -1.42
N ALA A 117 3.44 -7.06 -2.32
CA ALA A 117 2.00 -7.00 -2.10
C ALA A 117 1.58 -7.91 -0.94
N ILE A 118 2.10 -9.14 -0.89
CA ILE A 118 1.85 -10.10 0.20
C ILE A 118 2.49 -9.62 1.51
N ALA A 119 3.78 -9.28 1.49
CA ALA A 119 4.51 -8.89 2.69
C ALA A 119 3.98 -7.61 3.35
N SER A 120 3.30 -6.75 2.60
CA SER A 120 2.64 -5.54 3.13
C SER A 120 1.13 -5.71 3.29
N ASP A 121 0.58 -6.86 2.95
CA ASP A 121 -0.85 -7.14 2.84
C ASP A 121 -1.60 -5.94 2.26
N ILE A 122 -1.29 -5.62 1.00
CA ILE A 122 -1.83 -4.43 0.36
C ILE A 122 -3.35 -4.45 0.31
N HIS A 123 -3.93 -3.28 0.40
CA HIS A 123 -5.37 -3.06 0.27
C HIS A 123 -5.69 -2.07 -0.85
N GLY A 124 -6.88 -2.17 -1.40
CA GLY A 124 -7.41 -1.34 -2.48
C GLY A 124 -8.56 -0.43 -2.07
N LYS A 125 -9.31 0.05 -3.07
CA LYS A 125 -10.58 0.76 -2.93
C LYS A 125 -11.73 -0.19 -2.59
N ASN A 126 -11.48 -1.49 -2.66
CA ASN A 126 -12.46 -2.58 -2.52
C ASN A 126 -12.31 -3.37 -1.21
N HIS A 127 -11.56 -2.85 -0.23
CA HIS A 127 -11.33 -3.63 0.99
C HIS A 127 -12.61 -3.98 1.74
N HIS A 128 -13.61 -3.10 1.73
CA HIS A 128 -14.92 -3.34 2.35
C HIS A 128 -15.71 -4.48 1.67
N PHE A 129 -15.32 -4.88 0.46
CA PHE A 129 -15.98 -5.91 -0.35
C PHE A 129 -15.10 -7.17 -0.52
N ASP A 130 -13.85 -7.00 -0.94
CA ASP A 130 -12.93 -8.10 -1.29
C ASP A 130 -11.83 -8.35 -0.23
N GLY A 131 -11.69 -7.48 0.78
CA GLY A 131 -10.62 -7.58 1.75
C GLY A 131 -9.26 -7.14 1.22
N SER A 132 -8.18 -7.72 1.75
CA SER A 132 -6.79 -7.44 1.39
C SER A 132 -6.21 -8.51 0.46
N PHE A 133 -5.02 -8.26 -0.09
CA PHE A 133 -4.39 -9.15 -1.06
C PHE A 133 -4.13 -10.56 -0.52
N GLY A 134 -3.73 -10.67 0.76
CA GLY A 134 -3.43 -11.95 1.40
C GLY A 134 -4.59 -12.94 1.41
N GLN A 135 -5.84 -12.46 1.43
CA GLN A 135 -7.04 -13.31 1.38
C GLN A 135 -7.26 -14.00 0.02
N HIS A 136 -6.58 -13.52 -1.02
CA HIS A 136 -6.65 -14.09 -2.37
C HIS A 136 -5.46 -14.99 -2.70
N VAL A 137 -4.45 -15.05 -1.83
CA VAL A 137 -3.28 -15.91 -1.98
C VAL A 137 -3.67 -17.34 -1.59
N LEU A 138 -3.48 -18.26 -2.52
CA LEU A 138 -3.80 -19.68 -2.36
C LEU A 138 -2.62 -20.44 -1.75
N ALA A 139 -1.40 -20.13 -2.19
CA ALA A 139 -0.16 -20.67 -1.68
C ALA A 139 1.02 -19.74 -2.00
N MET A 140 2.08 -19.85 -1.26
CA MET A 140 3.36 -19.20 -1.56
C MET A 140 4.53 -20.09 -1.18
N ARG A 141 5.65 -19.99 -1.93
CA ARG A 141 6.90 -20.63 -1.57
C ARG A 141 7.79 -19.60 -0.88
N VAL A 142 8.29 -19.97 0.29
CA VAL A 142 9.11 -19.06 1.12
C VAL A 142 10.44 -19.76 1.45
N MET A 143 11.55 -19.06 1.25
CA MET A 143 12.85 -19.50 1.73
C MET A 143 13.07 -18.99 3.15
N LEU A 144 13.30 -19.93 4.06
CA LEU A 144 13.58 -19.67 5.48
C LEU A 144 15.05 -19.26 5.68
N SER A 145 15.40 -18.82 6.90
CA SER A 145 16.78 -18.49 7.25
C SER A 145 17.74 -19.69 7.25
N SER A 146 17.22 -20.91 7.33
CA SER A 146 17.97 -22.16 7.12
C SER A 146 18.38 -22.40 5.67
N GLY A 147 17.78 -21.67 4.70
CA GLY A 147 17.90 -21.93 3.28
C GLY A 147 16.90 -22.96 2.74
N ASP A 148 16.08 -23.55 3.60
CA ASP A 148 15.02 -24.45 3.18
C ASP A 148 13.88 -23.67 2.53
N VAL A 149 13.24 -24.29 1.53
CA VAL A 149 12.05 -23.73 0.87
C VAL A 149 10.81 -24.49 1.34
N VAL A 150 9.86 -23.76 1.89
CA VAL A 150 8.61 -24.32 2.37
C VAL A 150 7.42 -23.76 1.59
N THR A 151 6.38 -24.58 1.44
CA THR A 151 5.09 -24.13 0.92
C THR A 151 4.21 -23.70 2.09
N LEU A 152 3.63 -22.52 1.97
CA LEU A 152 2.71 -21.93 2.95
C LEU A 152 1.36 -21.68 2.27
N SER A 153 0.28 -22.09 2.92
CA SER A 153 -1.09 -21.80 2.49
C SER A 153 -2.01 -21.69 3.71
N PRO A 154 -3.26 -21.23 3.56
CA PRO A 154 -4.24 -21.30 4.65
C PRO A 154 -4.50 -22.72 5.19
N GLN A 155 -4.15 -23.77 4.43
CA GLN A 155 -4.33 -25.18 4.81
C GLN A 155 -3.01 -25.85 5.21
N GLU A 156 -1.87 -25.38 4.68
CA GLU A 156 -0.54 -25.93 4.95
C GLU A 156 0.33 -24.87 5.65
N ASN A 157 0.70 -25.12 6.90
CA ASN A 157 1.42 -24.17 7.77
C ASN A 157 0.67 -22.83 7.95
N PRO A 158 -0.62 -22.81 8.34
CA PRO A 158 -1.45 -21.60 8.36
C PRO A 158 -0.86 -20.48 9.25
N GLY A 159 -0.28 -20.82 10.40
CA GLY A 159 0.35 -19.86 11.29
C GLY A 159 1.50 -19.11 10.63
N TRP A 160 2.34 -19.80 9.86
CA TRP A 160 3.45 -19.18 9.10
C TRP A 160 2.96 -18.43 7.88
N PHE A 161 1.91 -18.95 7.21
CA PHE A 161 1.26 -18.25 6.10
C PHE A 161 0.78 -16.87 6.53
N TRP A 162 -0.05 -16.82 7.58
CA TRP A 162 -0.61 -15.56 8.06
C TRP A 162 0.44 -14.65 8.73
N ALA A 163 1.50 -15.20 9.31
CA ALA A 163 2.62 -14.41 9.79
C ALA A 163 3.43 -13.75 8.65
N THR A 164 3.45 -14.38 7.46
CA THR A 164 4.15 -13.85 6.28
C THR A 164 3.32 -12.77 5.58
N VAL A 165 1.99 -12.93 5.54
CA VAL A 165 1.07 -11.91 5.06
C VAL A 165 1.12 -10.70 6.00
N GLY A 166 1.51 -9.53 5.47
CA GLY A 166 1.69 -8.32 6.28
C GLY A 166 2.95 -8.31 7.15
N GLY A 167 3.75 -9.38 7.17
CA GLY A 167 4.94 -9.56 8.01
C GLY A 167 6.17 -8.73 7.58
N MET A 168 6.02 -7.80 6.66
CA MET A 168 7.03 -6.85 6.20
C MET A 168 8.32 -7.50 5.67
N GLY A 169 8.25 -8.79 5.23
CA GLY A 169 9.40 -9.55 4.72
C GLY A 169 10.34 -10.06 5.82
N LEU A 170 9.89 -10.11 7.07
CA LEU A 170 10.71 -10.49 8.23
C LEU A 170 10.55 -11.97 8.63
N THR A 171 9.81 -12.76 7.85
CA THR A 171 9.58 -14.20 8.06
C THR A 171 10.33 -15.07 7.05
N GLY A 172 10.84 -14.49 5.96
CA GLY A 172 11.52 -15.21 4.88
C GLY A 172 11.45 -14.45 3.56
N VAL A 173 12.12 -14.99 2.55
CA VAL A 173 12.02 -14.51 1.17
C VAL A 173 10.90 -15.26 0.45
N ILE A 174 9.84 -14.56 0.08
CA ILE A 174 8.82 -15.09 -0.82
C ILE A 174 9.47 -15.25 -2.20
N LEU A 175 9.46 -16.46 -2.76
CA LEU A 175 10.02 -16.78 -4.06
C LEU A 175 8.98 -16.62 -5.17
N ASP A 176 7.80 -17.16 -4.94
CA ASP A 176 6.62 -17.08 -5.81
C ASP A 176 5.33 -17.28 -5.02
N ALA A 177 4.20 -16.97 -5.64
CA ALA A 177 2.90 -17.19 -5.06
C ALA A 177 1.86 -17.58 -6.11
N GLU A 178 0.85 -18.32 -5.66
CA GLU A 178 -0.40 -18.57 -6.37
C GLU A 178 -1.51 -17.74 -5.76
N PHE A 179 -2.28 -17.06 -6.59
CA PHE A 179 -3.41 -16.25 -6.13
C PHE A 179 -4.55 -16.22 -7.16
N ARG A 180 -5.75 -15.98 -6.65
CA ARG A 180 -6.96 -15.92 -7.47
C ARG A 180 -7.17 -14.54 -8.04
N MET A 181 -7.46 -14.47 -9.35
CA MET A 181 -7.80 -13.25 -10.06
C MET A 181 -9.31 -13.01 -10.06
N LEU A 182 -9.70 -11.79 -10.38
CA LEU A 182 -11.08 -11.37 -10.59
C LEU A 182 -11.41 -11.42 -12.08
N PRO A 183 -12.48 -12.10 -12.52
CA PRO A 183 -12.90 -12.07 -13.92
C PRO A 183 -13.46 -10.69 -14.28
N VAL A 184 -13.12 -10.18 -15.46
CA VAL A 184 -13.58 -8.89 -15.98
C VAL A 184 -13.98 -9.02 -17.45
N GLU A 185 -15.07 -8.36 -17.83
CA GLU A 185 -15.54 -8.34 -19.22
C GLU A 185 -14.89 -7.25 -20.05
N SER A 186 -14.29 -6.26 -19.38
CA SER A 186 -13.63 -5.14 -20.06
C SER A 186 -12.48 -4.54 -19.25
N SER A 187 -11.62 -3.79 -19.92
CA SER A 187 -10.58 -2.95 -19.30
C SER A 187 -11.12 -1.58 -18.83
N ARG A 188 -12.42 -1.50 -18.58
CA ARG A 188 -13.13 -0.28 -18.19
C ARG A 188 -13.77 -0.45 -16.82
N VAL A 189 -14.01 0.70 -16.20
CA VAL A 189 -14.72 0.83 -14.92
C VAL A 189 -15.88 1.80 -15.13
N ARG A 190 -17.08 1.40 -14.71
CA ARG A 190 -18.23 2.29 -14.61
C ARG A 190 -18.06 3.06 -13.31
N VAL A 191 -17.82 4.34 -13.42
CA VAL A 191 -17.43 5.21 -12.31
C VAL A 191 -18.53 6.22 -12.02
N GLU A 192 -18.88 6.33 -10.76
CA GLU A 192 -19.73 7.38 -10.25
C GLU A 192 -18.90 8.35 -9.43
N THR A 193 -19.07 9.65 -9.71
CA THR A 193 -18.36 10.73 -9.04
C THR A 193 -19.33 11.77 -8.52
N GLU A 194 -19.09 12.25 -7.30
CA GLU A 194 -19.91 13.24 -6.62
C GLU A 194 -19.09 14.16 -5.72
N ARG A 195 -19.41 15.47 -5.70
CA ARG A 195 -18.85 16.42 -4.74
C ARG A 195 -19.66 16.44 -3.46
N LEU A 196 -18.99 16.41 -2.32
CA LEU A 196 -19.56 16.43 -0.99
C LEU A 196 -19.05 17.66 -0.23
N SER A 197 -19.96 18.41 0.38
CA SER A 197 -19.70 19.77 0.86
C SER A 197 -18.88 19.88 2.14
N GLY A 198 -18.76 18.79 2.91
CA GLY A 198 -18.05 18.75 4.18
C GLY A 198 -17.89 17.33 4.71
N PHE A 199 -17.20 17.21 5.84
CA PHE A 199 -16.86 15.93 6.45
C PHE A 199 -18.06 15.03 6.71
N ASP A 200 -19.14 15.58 7.30
CA ASP A 200 -20.35 14.79 7.62
C ASP A 200 -21.02 14.23 6.36
N ALA A 201 -21.04 15.01 5.27
CA ALA A 201 -21.57 14.54 4.01
C ALA A 201 -20.74 13.40 3.41
N VAL A 202 -19.40 13.46 3.55
CA VAL A 202 -18.50 12.39 3.10
C VAL A 202 -18.72 11.12 3.92
N VAL A 203 -18.77 11.23 5.25
CA VAL A 203 -18.98 10.08 6.13
C VAL A 203 -20.36 9.46 5.88
N ALA A 204 -21.42 10.26 5.78
CA ALA A 204 -22.77 9.78 5.51
C ALA A 204 -22.87 9.05 4.16
N ALA A 205 -22.25 9.59 3.10
CA ALA A 205 -22.27 8.96 1.78
C ALA A 205 -21.48 7.63 1.72
N MET A 206 -20.49 7.44 2.60
CA MET A 206 -19.65 6.23 2.67
C MET A 206 -20.06 5.29 3.82
N SER A 207 -21.16 5.56 4.53
CA SER A 207 -21.63 4.70 5.62
C SER A 207 -22.20 3.37 5.12
N THR A 208 -22.34 2.42 6.03
CA THR A 208 -22.93 1.08 5.75
C THR A 208 -24.39 1.15 5.35
N ASP A 209 -25.10 2.17 5.81
CA ASP A 209 -26.53 2.39 5.53
C ASP A 209 -26.76 3.15 4.22
N GLY A 210 -25.69 3.58 3.54
CA GLY A 210 -25.73 4.30 2.28
C GLY A 210 -25.55 3.41 1.05
N ASP A 211 -25.63 4.03 -0.12
CA ASP A 211 -25.43 3.37 -1.43
C ASP A 211 -24.02 2.77 -1.60
N ASP A 212 -23.06 3.16 -0.73
CA ASP A 212 -21.65 2.77 -0.85
C ASP A 212 -21.44 1.25 -0.78
N ALA A 213 -22.25 0.56 0.00
CA ALA A 213 -22.18 -0.89 0.15
C ALA A 213 -22.48 -1.67 -1.15
N SER A 214 -23.16 -1.05 -2.12
CA SER A 214 -23.49 -1.66 -3.40
C SER A 214 -22.36 -1.59 -4.43
N TYR A 215 -21.30 -0.80 -4.18
CA TYR A 215 -20.16 -0.66 -5.06
C TYR A 215 -18.97 -1.47 -4.56
N ARG A 216 -18.33 -2.18 -5.49
CA ARG A 216 -17.08 -2.91 -5.17
C ARG A 216 -15.93 -1.97 -4.78
N TYR A 217 -15.85 -0.81 -5.43
CA TYR A 217 -14.77 0.17 -5.26
C TYR A 217 -15.32 1.49 -4.75
N SER A 218 -14.79 1.97 -3.63
CA SER A 218 -15.16 3.27 -3.05
C SER A 218 -13.95 3.98 -2.45
N VAL A 219 -13.83 5.28 -2.72
CA VAL A 219 -12.80 6.16 -2.16
C VAL A 219 -13.25 7.61 -2.23
N SER A 220 -13.01 8.38 -1.19
CA SER A 220 -13.18 9.84 -1.22
C SER A 220 -11.82 10.54 -1.14
N TRP A 221 -11.54 11.41 -2.11
CA TRP A 221 -10.56 12.46 -1.90
C TRP A 221 -11.12 13.47 -0.91
N VAL A 222 -10.28 13.94 0.04
CA VAL A 222 -10.69 14.87 1.11
C VAL A 222 -9.78 16.10 1.10
N ASP A 223 -10.39 17.29 1.17
CA ASP A 223 -9.63 18.55 1.24
C ASP A 223 -9.26 18.86 2.70
N LEU A 224 -8.00 18.69 3.04
CA LEU A 224 -7.45 19.00 4.37
C LEU A 224 -7.15 20.48 4.60
N VAL A 225 -7.28 21.33 3.57
CA VAL A 225 -7.00 22.77 3.69
C VAL A 225 -8.28 23.58 3.89
N ALA A 226 -9.42 23.02 3.55
CA ALA A 226 -10.72 23.64 3.76
C ALA A 226 -11.06 23.72 5.26
N THR A 227 -11.68 24.82 5.68
CA THR A 227 -12.04 25.11 7.07
C THR A 227 -13.50 25.48 7.23
N GLY A 228 -14.00 25.58 8.47
CA GLY A 228 -15.36 25.93 8.77
C GLY A 228 -16.36 24.91 8.20
N LYS A 229 -17.45 25.35 7.61
CA LYS A 229 -18.51 24.47 7.07
C LYS A 229 -18.05 23.56 5.93
N SER A 230 -16.94 23.90 5.26
CA SER A 230 -16.35 23.11 4.17
C SER A 230 -15.21 22.20 4.65
N MET A 231 -14.90 22.15 5.93
CA MET A 231 -13.86 21.28 6.49
C MET A 231 -14.16 19.84 6.11
N GLY A 232 -13.13 19.15 5.56
CA GLY A 232 -13.27 17.77 5.13
C GLY A 232 -14.19 17.54 3.92
N ARG A 233 -14.52 18.60 3.13
CA ARG A 233 -15.24 18.44 1.85
C ARG A 233 -14.47 17.46 0.96
N GLY A 234 -15.19 16.71 0.13
CA GLY A 234 -14.56 15.64 -0.64
C GLY A 234 -15.11 15.45 -2.04
N VAL A 235 -14.41 14.62 -2.79
CA VAL A 235 -14.88 14.06 -4.06
C VAL A 235 -14.96 12.56 -3.86
N LEU A 236 -16.17 12.04 -3.75
CA LEU A 236 -16.43 10.61 -3.64
C LEU A 236 -16.42 10.01 -5.05
N THR A 237 -15.69 8.91 -5.20
CA THR A 237 -15.60 8.15 -6.43
C THR A 237 -15.86 6.69 -6.11
N ARG A 238 -16.90 6.13 -6.73
CA ARG A 238 -17.33 4.73 -6.59
C ARG A 238 -17.38 4.06 -7.95
N GLY A 239 -17.32 2.75 -8.00
CA GLY A 239 -17.46 2.06 -9.27
C GLY A 239 -17.33 0.55 -9.22
N ASP A 240 -17.63 -0.05 -10.36
CA ASP A 240 -17.51 -1.48 -10.64
C ASP A 240 -16.87 -1.66 -12.02
N HIS A 241 -16.32 -2.85 -12.29
CA HIS A 241 -15.88 -3.16 -13.64
C HIS A 241 -17.08 -3.07 -14.59
N ALA A 242 -16.88 -2.34 -15.69
CA ALA A 242 -17.91 -2.21 -16.71
C ALA A 242 -18.07 -3.52 -17.48
N THR A 243 -19.30 -3.88 -17.78
CA THR A 243 -19.59 -4.98 -18.72
C THR A 243 -19.07 -4.66 -20.11
N ALA A 244 -18.94 -5.67 -20.96
CA ALA A 244 -18.56 -5.48 -22.36
C ALA A 244 -19.53 -4.52 -23.10
N ALA A 245 -20.82 -4.58 -22.75
CA ALA A 245 -21.85 -3.71 -23.33
C ALA A 245 -21.67 -2.24 -22.92
N GLU A 246 -21.38 -1.98 -21.62
CA GLU A 246 -21.15 -0.63 -21.09
C GLU A 246 -19.82 -0.03 -21.58
N ALA A 247 -18.81 -0.87 -21.85
CA ALA A 247 -17.50 -0.43 -22.31
C ALA A 247 -17.52 0.16 -23.73
N GLY A 248 -18.54 -0.13 -24.51
CA GLY A 248 -18.69 0.33 -25.88
C GLY A 248 -18.02 -0.58 -26.90
N GLY A 249 -17.87 -0.10 -28.14
CA GLY A 249 -17.33 -0.89 -29.25
C GLY A 249 -15.80 -0.99 -29.25
N GLY A 250 -15.27 -1.89 -30.11
CA GLY A 250 -13.84 -2.15 -30.29
C GLY A 250 -13.31 -3.27 -29.40
N ASP A 251 -12.00 -3.30 -29.18
CA ASP A 251 -11.37 -4.24 -28.24
C ASP A 251 -11.59 -3.76 -26.79
N VAL A 252 -12.64 -4.28 -26.18
CA VAL A 252 -13.06 -3.90 -24.82
C VAL A 252 -12.05 -4.32 -23.74
N LEU A 253 -11.20 -5.32 -24.04
CA LEU A 253 -10.17 -5.80 -23.12
C LEU A 253 -8.79 -5.16 -23.37
N ALA A 254 -8.65 -4.30 -24.39
CA ALA A 254 -7.38 -3.62 -24.66
C ALA A 254 -6.84 -2.91 -23.41
N TYR A 255 -5.60 -3.24 -23.01
CA TYR A 255 -4.94 -2.70 -21.84
C TYR A 255 -3.51 -2.29 -22.15
N ASP A 256 -3.30 -1.00 -22.35
CA ASP A 256 -1.99 -0.40 -22.59
C ASP A 256 -1.80 0.84 -21.70
N PRO A 257 -1.44 0.64 -20.41
CA PRO A 257 -1.25 1.75 -19.48
C PRO A 257 0.04 2.50 -19.82
N LYS A 258 -0.08 3.79 -20.18
CA LYS A 258 1.05 4.64 -20.57
C LYS A 258 1.50 5.53 -19.42
N VAL A 259 2.81 5.65 -19.26
CA VAL A 259 3.42 6.74 -18.49
C VAL A 259 3.47 7.95 -19.42
N ARG A 260 2.74 9.01 -19.08
CA ARG A 260 2.54 10.18 -19.96
C ARG A 260 3.62 11.25 -19.80
N VAL A 261 4.10 11.43 -18.55
CA VAL A 261 5.03 12.51 -18.20
C VAL A 261 6.03 11.96 -17.17
N ALA A 262 7.24 12.50 -17.17
CA ALA A 262 8.20 12.30 -16.09
C ALA A 262 8.31 13.58 -15.24
N ALA A 263 8.27 13.44 -13.92
CA ALA A 263 8.56 14.54 -13.03
C ALA A 263 10.03 14.98 -13.22
N PRO A 264 10.33 16.28 -13.12
CA PRO A 264 11.70 16.76 -13.18
C PRO A 264 12.57 16.07 -12.11
N PRO A 265 13.86 15.81 -12.40
CA PRO A 265 14.76 15.16 -11.45
C PRO A 265 15.02 15.98 -10.17
N TRP A 266 14.80 17.27 -10.26
CA TRP A 266 14.85 18.20 -9.13
C TRP A 266 13.66 19.16 -9.18
N VAL A 267 13.11 19.44 -8.02
CA VAL A 267 12.02 20.40 -7.83
C VAL A 267 12.35 21.21 -6.58
N PRO A 268 12.16 22.52 -6.59
CA PRO A 268 12.33 23.34 -5.40
C PRO A 268 11.47 22.84 -4.24
N ASN A 269 12.03 22.77 -3.03
CA ASN A 269 11.32 22.26 -1.84
C ASN A 269 10.04 23.05 -1.49
N GLN A 270 9.85 24.23 -2.08
CA GLN A 270 8.71 25.12 -1.82
C GLN A 270 7.62 25.07 -2.89
N LEU A 271 7.75 24.20 -3.92
CA LEU A 271 6.75 24.11 -4.97
C LEU A 271 5.39 23.69 -4.40
N LEU A 272 5.39 22.70 -3.54
CA LEU A 272 4.19 22.24 -2.81
C LEU A 272 4.11 22.99 -1.47
N ASN A 273 3.54 24.19 -1.49
CA ASN A 273 3.28 25.00 -0.31
C ASN A 273 1.76 25.13 -0.07
N LYS A 274 1.39 25.71 1.08
CA LYS A 274 -0.02 25.88 1.47
C LYS A 274 -0.87 26.60 0.41
N LEU A 275 -0.30 27.60 -0.27
CA LEU A 275 -1.04 28.39 -1.26
C LEU A 275 -1.25 27.61 -2.55
N SER A 276 -0.20 26.97 -3.09
CA SER A 276 -0.28 26.17 -4.31
C SER A 276 -1.20 24.95 -4.12
N ILE A 277 -1.13 24.29 -2.96
CA ILE A 277 -2.00 23.17 -2.63
C ILE A 277 -3.44 23.62 -2.46
N LYS A 278 -3.69 24.76 -1.80
CA LYS A 278 -5.05 25.31 -1.68
C LYS A 278 -5.66 25.61 -3.05
N ALA A 279 -4.90 26.21 -3.95
CA ALA A 279 -5.37 26.48 -5.31
C ALA A 279 -5.64 25.18 -6.09
N PHE A 280 -4.75 24.19 -5.97
CA PHE A 280 -4.94 22.88 -6.57
C PHE A 280 -6.20 22.17 -6.03
N ASN A 281 -6.38 22.15 -4.70
CA ASN A 281 -7.53 21.49 -4.06
C ASN A 281 -8.86 22.15 -4.48
N GLU A 282 -8.90 23.49 -4.57
CA GLU A 282 -10.08 24.21 -5.04
C GLU A 282 -10.39 23.88 -6.51
N LEU A 283 -9.36 23.85 -7.38
CA LEU A 283 -9.55 23.48 -8.78
C LEU A 283 -10.01 22.03 -8.92
N TRP A 284 -9.40 21.11 -8.19
CA TRP A 284 -9.74 19.70 -8.19
C TRP A 284 -11.19 19.48 -7.73
N PHE A 285 -11.56 20.12 -6.62
CA PHE A 285 -12.94 20.07 -6.10
C PHE A 285 -13.93 20.61 -7.11
N ARG A 286 -13.67 21.78 -7.74
CA ARG A 286 -14.60 22.38 -8.72
C ARG A 286 -14.67 21.63 -10.03
N LYS A 287 -13.61 20.95 -10.44
CA LYS A 287 -13.58 20.11 -11.65
C LYS A 287 -14.52 18.91 -11.52
N ALA A 288 -14.66 18.36 -10.33
CA ALA A 288 -15.58 17.25 -10.10
C ALA A 288 -17.04 17.70 -10.31
N PRO A 289 -17.95 16.82 -10.78
CA PRO A 289 -19.35 17.17 -11.02
C PRO A 289 -20.06 17.59 -9.72
N ALA A 290 -20.90 18.63 -9.81
CA ALA A 290 -21.65 19.17 -8.66
C ALA A 290 -22.75 18.22 -8.18
N ARG A 291 -23.22 17.37 -9.05
CA ARG A 291 -24.21 16.33 -8.79
C ARG A 291 -23.62 15.00 -9.20
N ARG A 292 -24.18 13.95 -8.68
CA ARG A 292 -23.85 12.56 -9.03
C ARG A 292 -23.79 12.38 -10.55
N HIS A 293 -22.66 11.92 -11.04
CA HIS A 293 -22.38 11.71 -12.47
C HIS A 293 -21.78 10.32 -12.67
N VAL A 294 -22.30 9.60 -13.65
CA VAL A 294 -21.80 8.29 -14.04
C VAL A 294 -21.06 8.40 -15.35
N GLY A 295 -19.87 7.82 -15.43
CA GLY A 295 -19.02 7.77 -16.62
C GLY A 295 -18.30 6.44 -16.76
N ILE A 296 -17.61 6.25 -17.86
CA ILE A 296 -16.75 5.09 -18.11
C ILE A 296 -15.29 5.56 -18.13
N GLU A 297 -14.47 4.97 -17.27
CA GLU A 297 -13.04 5.24 -17.19
C GLU A 297 -12.21 4.00 -17.53
N SER A 298 -10.96 4.18 -17.91
CA SER A 298 -10.03 3.07 -18.06
C SER A 298 -9.52 2.61 -16.68
N ILE A 299 -9.17 1.32 -16.56
CA ILE A 299 -8.52 0.77 -15.36
C ILE A 299 -7.35 1.65 -14.87
N PRO A 300 -6.38 2.08 -15.72
CA PRO A 300 -5.29 2.95 -15.25
C PRO A 300 -5.74 4.31 -14.72
N ALA A 301 -6.77 4.90 -15.32
CA ALA A 301 -7.27 6.21 -14.87
C ALA A 301 -7.96 6.10 -13.51
N PHE A 302 -8.77 5.07 -13.31
CA PHE A 302 -9.50 4.87 -12.08
C PHE A 302 -8.61 4.38 -10.93
N PHE A 303 -7.78 3.35 -11.15
CA PHE A 303 -7.00 2.73 -10.06
C PHE A 303 -5.64 3.40 -9.82
N HIS A 304 -4.93 3.83 -10.88
CA HIS A 304 -3.52 4.20 -10.83
C HIS A 304 -3.24 5.59 -11.45
N PRO A 305 -3.99 6.65 -11.08
CA PRO A 305 -3.88 7.96 -11.76
C PRO A 305 -2.48 8.57 -11.63
N LEU A 306 -1.76 8.34 -10.50
CA LEU A 306 -0.41 8.87 -10.30
C LEU A 306 0.66 8.13 -11.10
N ASP A 307 0.40 6.89 -11.55
CA ASP A 307 1.35 6.13 -12.37
C ASP A 307 1.51 6.72 -13.78
N GLY A 308 0.65 7.64 -14.18
CA GLY A 308 0.81 8.44 -15.39
C GLY A 308 1.99 9.40 -15.33
N VAL A 309 2.55 9.67 -14.14
CA VAL A 309 3.69 10.58 -13.91
C VAL A 309 4.85 9.79 -13.31
N ARG A 310 5.89 9.52 -14.11
CA ARG A 310 7.09 8.84 -13.61
C ARG A 310 7.79 9.69 -12.56
N GLY A 311 8.16 9.09 -11.42
CA GLY A 311 8.93 9.78 -10.39
C GLY A 311 8.19 10.93 -9.71
N TRP A 312 6.85 10.92 -9.66
CA TRP A 312 6.06 11.99 -9.03
C TRP A 312 6.48 12.31 -7.59
N ASN A 313 7.09 11.34 -6.88
CA ASN A 313 7.62 11.54 -5.53
C ASN A 313 8.74 12.58 -5.44
N THR A 314 9.41 12.94 -6.57
CA THR A 314 10.41 13.99 -6.60
C THR A 314 9.80 15.41 -6.48
N LEU A 315 8.48 15.55 -6.72
CA LEU A 315 7.76 16.83 -6.60
C LEU A 315 7.80 17.40 -5.18
N TYR A 316 8.07 16.58 -4.16
CA TYR A 316 8.25 17.02 -2.77
C TYR A 316 9.65 17.55 -2.45
N GLY A 317 10.53 17.65 -3.46
CA GLY A 317 11.89 18.17 -3.31
C GLY A 317 12.87 17.18 -2.66
N THR A 318 13.99 17.72 -2.15
CA THR A 318 15.12 16.91 -1.65
C THR A 318 14.90 16.32 -0.27
N GLN A 319 14.03 16.91 0.54
CA GLN A 319 13.69 16.44 1.89
C GLN A 319 12.70 15.25 1.85
N GLY A 320 12.08 15.00 0.69
CA GLY A 320 11.11 13.94 0.53
C GLY A 320 9.77 14.25 1.19
N PHE A 321 8.98 13.21 1.41
CA PHE A 321 7.64 13.33 2.00
C PHE A 321 7.28 12.13 2.85
N ILE A 322 6.33 12.35 3.74
CA ILE A 322 5.72 11.33 4.57
C ILE A 322 4.34 11.06 3.99
N GLN A 323 4.02 9.79 3.75
CA GLN A 323 2.64 9.36 3.61
C GLN A 323 2.20 8.79 4.95
N TYR A 324 1.31 9.50 5.60
CA TYR A 324 0.73 9.10 6.88
C TYR A 324 -0.57 8.35 6.62
N GLN A 325 -0.66 7.11 7.09
CA GLN A 325 -1.87 6.31 6.98
C GLN A 325 -2.18 5.59 8.28
N PHE A 326 -3.39 5.79 8.74
CA PHE A 326 -3.93 5.12 9.93
C PHE A 326 -5.36 4.63 9.67
N ILE A 327 -5.85 3.78 10.57
CA ILE A 327 -7.23 3.34 10.63
C ILE A 327 -7.74 3.45 12.06
N VAL A 328 -9.02 3.80 12.20
CA VAL A 328 -9.75 3.79 13.48
C VAL A 328 -11.06 3.02 13.31
N PRO A 329 -11.60 2.39 14.37
CA PRO A 329 -12.89 1.70 14.32
C PRO A 329 -14.02 2.60 13.80
N LEU A 330 -15.05 2.01 13.19
CA LEU A 330 -16.19 2.76 12.61
C LEU A 330 -16.87 3.68 13.64
N SER A 331 -16.96 3.25 14.90
CA SER A 331 -17.51 4.03 16.02
C SER A 331 -16.67 5.27 16.40
N GLN A 332 -15.43 5.35 15.91
CA GLN A 332 -14.47 6.42 16.25
C GLN A 332 -14.34 7.49 15.15
N VAL A 333 -15.41 7.72 14.39
CA VAL A 333 -15.44 8.72 13.30
C VAL A 333 -15.07 10.13 13.77
N GLU A 334 -15.38 10.51 15.01
CA GLU A 334 -15.01 11.81 15.58
C GLU A 334 -13.49 11.98 15.77
N VAL A 335 -12.75 10.90 15.90
CA VAL A 335 -11.27 10.96 15.90
C VAL A 335 -10.77 11.40 14.53
N LEU A 336 -11.35 10.91 13.43
CA LEU A 336 -11.03 11.41 12.09
C LEU A 336 -11.24 12.91 11.95
N ARG A 337 -12.39 13.42 12.45
CA ARG A 337 -12.68 14.85 12.45
C ARG A 337 -11.60 15.64 13.16
N LYS A 338 -11.26 15.24 14.40
CA LYS A 338 -10.20 15.87 15.21
C LYS A 338 -8.84 15.83 14.53
N VAL A 339 -8.52 14.73 13.85
CA VAL A 339 -7.26 14.58 13.09
C VAL A 339 -7.24 15.55 11.91
N ILE A 340 -8.31 15.65 11.13
CA ILE A 340 -8.43 16.62 10.01
C ILE A 340 -8.31 18.05 10.54
N GLU A 341 -8.97 18.39 11.64
CA GLU A 341 -8.87 19.71 12.30
C GLU A 341 -7.45 20.02 12.77
N ALA A 342 -6.75 19.02 13.34
CA ALA A 342 -5.36 19.19 13.80
C ALA A 342 -4.41 19.50 12.63
N PHE A 343 -4.54 18.80 11.50
CA PHE A 343 -3.75 19.08 10.31
C PHE A 343 -4.10 20.45 9.70
N ALA A 344 -5.39 20.76 9.55
CA ALA A 344 -5.86 22.04 9.04
C ALA A 344 -5.38 23.23 9.91
N GLY A 345 -5.49 23.08 11.25
CA GLY A 345 -5.08 24.09 12.24
C GLY A 345 -3.59 24.37 12.22
N GLN A 346 -2.75 23.35 12.01
CA GLN A 346 -1.29 23.49 11.87
C GLN A 346 -0.90 24.00 10.48
N GLY A 347 -1.86 24.12 9.56
CA GLY A 347 -1.60 24.56 8.20
C GLY A 347 -0.85 23.55 7.35
N VAL A 348 -0.87 22.27 7.74
CA VAL A 348 -0.34 21.17 6.93
C VAL A 348 -1.23 21.01 5.71
N ALA A 349 -0.65 21.17 4.54
CA ALA A 349 -1.36 21.05 3.28
C ALA A 349 -1.01 19.73 2.60
N SER A 350 -2.03 19.00 2.17
CA SER A 350 -1.92 17.79 1.36
C SER A 350 -2.76 17.97 0.09
N PHE A 351 -2.19 17.65 -1.07
CA PHE A 351 -2.96 17.56 -2.30
C PHE A 351 -3.53 16.14 -2.51
N LEU A 352 -2.97 15.16 -1.82
CA LEU A 352 -3.41 13.77 -1.86
C LEU A 352 -3.80 13.35 -0.44
N ALA A 353 -5.06 13.52 -0.11
CA ALA A 353 -5.65 12.93 1.08
C ALA A 353 -6.86 12.10 0.69
N VAL A 354 -6.91 10.86 1.13
CA VAL A 354 -7.98 9.92 0.76
C VAL A 354 -8.54 9.24 1.99
N LEU A 355 -9.86 9.19 2.05
CA LEU A 355 -10.66 8.49 3.04
C LEU A 355 -11.25 7.24 2.40
N LYS A 356 -11.20 6.13 3.12
CA LYS A 356 -11.88 4.88 2.75
C LYS A 356 -12.52 4.24 3.97
N ARG A 357 -13.61 3.55 3.75
CA ARG A 357 -14.15 2.58 4.71
C ARG A 357 -13.55 1.21 4.39
N MET A 358 -13.12 0.51 5.41
CA MET A 358 -12.59 -0.86 5.31
C MET A 358 -13.56 -1.85 5.96
N GLY A 359 -13.60 -3.06 5.41
CA GLY A 359 -14.31 -4.21 5.96
C GLY A 359 -13.49 -4.97 7.00
N PRO A 360 -13.94 -6.19 7.40
CA PRO A 360 -13.29 -7.01 8.40
C PRO A 360 -11.80 -7.27 8.16
N ALA A 361 -11.04 -7.48 9.24
CA ALA A 361 -9.66 -7.93 9.18
C ALA A 361 -9.57 -9.36 8.65
N ASN A 362 -8.40 -9.73 8.14
CA ASN A 362 -8.03 -11.14 7.93
C ASN A 362 -7.31 -11.71 9.17
N GLU A 363 -6.81 -12.94 9.06
CA GLU A 363 -6.15 -13.67 10.15
C GLU A 363 -4.67 -13.27 10.36
N ALA A 364 -4.10 -12.39 9.51
CA ALA A 364 -2.69 -12.03 9.60
C ALA A 364 -2.41 -11.07 10.77
N PRO A 365 -1.57 -11.48 11.74
CA PRO A 365 -1.33 -10.73 12.98
C PRO A 365 -0.78 -9.31 12.76
N MET A 366 -0.06 -9.11 11.67
CA MET A 366 0.56 -7.82 11.30
C MET A 366 -0.12 -7.12 10.14
N SER A 367 -1.27 -7.61 9.68
CA SER A 367 -2.05 -6.94 8.65
C SER A 367 -2.60 -5.61 9.15
N PHE A 368 -2.43 -4.56 8.32
CA PHE A 368 -2.94 -3.23 8.64
C PHE A 368 -4.46 -3.11 8.54
N PRO A 369 -5.12 -3.63 7.48
CA PRO A 369 -6.57 -3.51 7.34
C PRO A 369 -7.34 -4.15 8.49
N THR A 370 -8.35 -3.44 8.96
CA THR A 370 -9.37 -3.91 9.89
C THR A 370 -10.65 -3.13 9.63
N GLU A 371 -11.77 -3.56 10.18
CA GLU A 371 -13.01 -2.81 10.01
C GLU A 371 -12.89 -1.40 10.61
N GLY A 372 -13.13 -0.37 9.78
CA GLY A 372 -12.95 1.00 10.24
C GLY A 372 -12.79 2.02 9.12
N TRP A 373 -12.48 3.25 9.55
CA TRP A 373 -12.16 4.37 8.69
C TRP A 373 -10.65 4.55 8.55
N THR A 374 -10.13 4.51 7.34
CA THR A 374 -8.71 4.80 7.07
C THR A 374 -8.56 6.12 6.33
N LEU A 375 -7.70 6.98 6.88
CA LEU A 375 -7.27 8.22 6.24
C LEU A 375 -5.80 8.09 5.84
N THR A 376 -5.52 8.44 4.60
CA THR A 376 -4.14 8.50 4.05
C THR A 376 -3.88 9.91 3.57
N LEU A 377 -2.75 10.49 3.93
CA LEU A 377 -2.37 11.83 3.48
C LEU A 377 -0.86 11.95 3.22
N ASP A 378 -0.50 12.68 2.18
CA ASP A 378 0.87 12.98 1.81
C ASP A 378 1.25 14.38 2.28
N MET A 379 2.42 14.53 2.91
CA MET A 379 2.92 15.81 3.36
C MET A 379 4.43 15.91 3.22
N ALA A 380 4.93 17.09 2.85
CA ALA A 380 6.36 17.33 2.77
C ALA A 380 7.03 17.09 4.14
N ALA A 381 8.12 16.34 4.15
CA ALA A 381 8.79 15.96 5.41
C ALA A 381 9.41 17.16 6.16
N GLY A 382 9.73 18.27 5.45
CA GLY A 382 10.35 19.46 6.03
C GLY A 382 9.40 20.47 6.67
N ILE A 383 8.13 20.15 6.89
CA ILE A 383 7.18 21.06 7.53
C ILE A 383 7.56 21.24 9.00
N LYS A 384 7.73 22.52 9.43
CA LYS A 384 8.06 22.86 10.82
C LYS A 384 6.94 22.42 11.77
N GLY A 385 7.31 21.75 12.86
CA GLY A 385 6.37 21.23 13.87
C GLY A 385 5.60 19.98 13.44
N LEU A 386 5.97 19.36 12.29
CA LEU A 386 5.33 18.14 11.82
C LEU A 386 5.56 16.95 12.75
N PRO A 387 6.76 16.69 13.29
CA PRO A 387 6.96 15.58 14.23
C PRO A 387 6.07 15.66 15.47
N GLU A 388 5.93 16.84 16.06
CA GLU A 388 5.09 17.06 17.24
C GLU A 388 3.60 16.89 16.92
N LEU A 389 3.17 17.34 15.73
CA LEU A 389 1.80 17.12 15.27
C LEU A 389 1.52 15.63 15.09
N LEU A 390 2.42 14.91 14.41
CA LEU A 390 2.27 13.48 14.17
C LEU A 390 2.22 12.70 15.49
N ALA A 391 3.08 13.02 16.48
CA ALA A 391 3.05 12.37 17.78
C ALA A 391 1.72 12.57 18.53
N ARG A 392 1.11 13.77 18.44
CA ARG A 392 -0.24 14.02 18.99
C ARG A 392 -1.30 13.21 18.27
N VAL A 393 -1.25 13.16 16.94
CA VAL A 393 -2.22 12.41 16.13
C VAL A 393 -2.04 10.90 16.34
N ASP A 394 -0.81 10.39 16.47
CA ASP A 394 -0.54 9.00 16.83
C ASP A 394 -1.22 8.62 18.15
N THR A 395 -1.13 9.49 19.15
CA THR A 395 -1.81 9.28 20.44
C THR A 395 -3.33 9.20 20.26
N MET A 396 -3.93 10.12 19.51
CA MET A 396 -5.39 10.11 19.25
C MET A 396 -5.83 8.82 18.54
N VAL A 397 -5.06 8.37 17.55
CA VAL A 397 -5.33 7.13 16.81
C VAL A 397 -5.24 5.91 17.71
N LEU A 398 -4.17 5.80 18.50
CA LEU A 398 -3.95 4.66 19.39
C LEU A 398 -4.95 4.61 20.56
N ASP A 399 -5.33 5.76 21.11
CA ASP A 399 -6.34 5.85 22.18
C ASP A 399 -7.74 5.47 21.67
N ALA A 400 -7.99 5.64 20.38
CA ALA A 400 -9.21 5.18 19.72
C ALA A 400 -9.19 3.68 19.34
N GLY A 401 -8.14 2.92 19.70
CA GLY A 401 -7.97 1.53 19.28
C GLY A 401 -7.56 1.36 17.79
N GLY A 402 -7.04 2.41 17.20
CA GLY A 402 -6.56 2.41 15.83
C GLY A 402 -5.12 1.90 15.67
N ARG A 403 -4.65 1.86 14.43
CA ARG A 403 -3.28 1.44 14.07
C ARG A 403 -2.75 2.18 12.85
N HIS A 404 -1.43 2.12 12.67
CA HIS A 404 -0.72 2.73 11.54
C HIS A 404 -0.27 1.68 10.53
N TYR A 405 -0.26 2.03 9.24
CA TYR A 405 0.18 1.13 8.18
C TYR A 405 1.71 1.13 8.05
N LEU A 406 2.36 0.03 8.41
CA LEU A 406 3.83 -0.07 8.46
C LEU A 406 4.50 0.14 7.09
N ALA A 407 3.85 -0.23 5.98
CA ALA A 407 4.38 0.03 4.64
C ALA A 407 4.42 1.53 4.28
N LYS A 408 3.70 2.37 5.03
CA LYS A 408 3.68 3.84 4.88
C LYS A 408 4.51 4.54 5.95
N ASP A 409 4.82 3.81 7.01
CA ASP A 409 5.45 4.40 8.19
C ASP A 409 6.91 4.81 7.98
N SER A 410 7.25 5.96 8.52
CA SER A 410 8.61 6.49 8.63
C SER A 410 8.91 7.18 9.96
N HIS A 411 7.96 7.21 10.92
CA HIS A 411 8.10 8.05 12.12
C HIS A 411 7.48 7.48 13.40
N VAL A 412 6.50 6.55 13.33
CA VAL A 412 5.82 6.05 14.53
C VAL A 412 6.79 5.42 15.52
N ALA A 413 6.49 5.55 16.82
CA ALA A 413 7.29 4.97 17.88
C ALA A 413 7.04 3.45 18.03
N PRO A 414 7.97 2.68 18.63
CA PRO A 414 7.79 1.24 18.87
C PRO A 414 6.48 0.89 19.60
N LEU A 415 6.06 1.72 20.54
CA LEU A 415 4.81 1.55 21.29
C LEU A 415 3.57 1.51 20.38
N ALA A 416 3.60 2.23 19.23
CA ALA A 416 2.48 2.24 18.30
C ALA A 416 2.21 0.84 17.69
N VAL A 417 3.26 0.03 17.49
CA VAL A 417 3.11 -1.35 17.02
C VAL A 417 2.51 -2.22 18.12
N ARG A 418 3.04 -2.14 19.34
CA ARG A 418 2.56 -2.94 20.48
C ARG A 418 1.08 -2.68 20.81
N ARG A 419 0.64 -1.42 20.70
CA ARG A 419 -0.74 -1.02 20.94
C ARG A 419 -1.67 -1.28 19.75
N GLY A 420 -1.19 -1.01 18.53
CA GLY A 420 -2.01 -1.08 17.33
C GLY A 420 -2.18 -2.50 16.77
N TYR A 421 -1.28 -3.43 17.11
CA TYR A 421 -1.29 -4.81 16.61
C TYR A 421 -1.40 -5.80 17.78
N PRO A 422 -2.61 -6.12 18.26
CA PRO A 422 -2.81 -6.96 19.45
C PRO A 422 -2.17 -8.35 19.35
N GLN A 423 -2.11 -8.91 18.15
CA GLN A 423 -1.53 -10.23 17.88
C GLN A 423 -0.01 -10.18 17.56
N PHE A 424 0.67 -9.06 17.86
CA PHE A 424 2.11 -8.93 17.63
C PHE A 424 2.92 -10.05 18.28
N GLY A 425 2.54 -10.51 19.49
CA GLY A 425 3.21 -11.61 20.19
C GLY A 425 3.08 -12.96 19.46
N GLU A 426 1.96 -13.19 18.79
CA GLU A 426 1.74 -14.38 17.96
C GLU A 426 2.62 -14.34 16.71
N TRP A 427 2.63 -13.20 16.04
CA TRP A 427 3.52 -12.99 14.90
C TRP A 427 4.99 -13.20 15.27
N LEU A 428 5.43 -12.67 16.41
CA LEU A 428 6.83 -12.78 16.84
C LEU A 428 7.24 -14.24 17.10
N ARG A 429 6.33 -15.06 17.67
CA ARG A 429 6.58 -16.49 17.85
C ARG A 429 6.74 -17.21 16.50
N ALA A 430 5.79 -17.05 15.58
CA ALA A 430 5.85 -17.66 14.26
C ALA A 430 7.09 -17.20 13.49
N ARG A 431 7.42 -15.90 13.57
CA ARG A 431 8.63 -15.34 12.98
C ARG A 431 9.91 -15.96 13.57
N ASP A 432 10.02 -16.13 14.90
CA ASP A 432 11.18 -16.73 15.54
C ASP A 432 11.34 -18.22 15.18
N GLU A 433 10.24 -18.94 14.94
CA GLU A 433 10.26 -20.31 14.40
C GLU A 433 10.79 -20.37 12.97
N MET A 434 10.37 -19.44 12.11
CA MET A 434 10.78 -19.36 10.70
C MET A 434 12.21 -18.80 10.53
N ASP A 435 12.70 -18.05 11.50
CA ASP A 435 13.99 -17.38 11.46
C ASP A 435 14.78 -17.54 12.78
N PRO A 436 15.13 -18.78 13.17
CA PRO A 436 15.92 -19.03 14.39
C PRO A 436 17.31 -18.40 14.32
N ALA A 437 17.86 -18.22 13.12
CA ALA A 437 19.15 -17.57 12.89
C ALA A 437 19.08 -16.03 12.96
N ARG A 438 17.87 -15.45 13.03
CA ARG A 438 17.63 -13.99 13.00
C ARG A 438 18.26 -13.28 11.81
N ALA A 439 18.24 -13.96 10.66
CA ALA A 439 18.78 -13.46 9.41
C ALA A 439 17.95 -12.30 8.82
N TRP A 440 16.64 -12.31 9.03
CA TRP A 440 15.74 -11.30 8.44
C TRP A 440 15.70 -10.04 9.29
N ASN A 441 16.17 -8.92 8.72
CA ASN A 441 16.23 -7.65 9.42
C ASN A 441 16.15 -6.47 8.45
N SER A 442 15.57 -5.36 8.91
CA SER A 442 15.47 -4.11 8.17
C SER A 442 15.64 -2.90 9.08
N ASP A 443 15.87 -1.72 8.47
CA ASP A 443 15.93 -0.48 9.22
C ASP A 443 14.59 -0.17 9.92
N LEU A 444 13.45 -0.52 9.29
CA LEU A 444 12.13 -0.44 9.94
C LEU A 444 12.04 -1.35 11.17
N ALA A 445 12.47 -2.62 11.03
CA ALA A 445 12.39 -3.60 12.10
C ALA A 445 13.20 -3.14 13.32
N ARG A 446 14.41 -2.62 13.11
CA ARG A 446 15.25 -2.07 14.18
C ARG A 446 14.63 -0.85 14.84
N ARG A 447 14.14 0.10 14.06
CA ARG A 447 13.53 1.33 14.59
C ARG A 447 12.29 1.04 15.43
N LEU A 448 11.48 0.07 15.03
CA LEU A 448 10.24 -0.29 15.71
C LEU A 448 10.40 -1.38 16.78
N GLY A 449 11.61 -1.91 16.98
CA GLY A 449 11.84 -3.00 17.93
C GLY A 449 11.03 -4.26 17.61
N LEU A 450 10.82 -4.56 16.29
CA LEU A 450 9.97 -5.69 15.87
C LEU A 450 10.59 -7.06 16.21
N LEU A 451 11.91 -7.11 16.44
CA LEU A 451 12.64 -8.35 16.69
C LEU A 451 12.97 -8.54 18.18
N GLU A 452 12.53 -7.63 19.03
CA GLU A 452 12.78 -7.67 20.46
C GLU A 452 11.63 -8.39 21.16
N ARG A 453 11.99 -9.37 22.00
CA ARG A 453 11.05 -9.94 22.98
C ARG A 453 10.84 -8.89 24.05
N GLY A 454 9.62 -8.39 24.18
CA GLY A 454 9.24 -7.42 25.20
C GLY A 454 9.29 -7.98 26.61
#